data_7baf59a141dbd87a41cc5a918d742d30
#
_entry.id   7baf59a141dbd87a41cc5a918d742d30
#
_cell.length_a   1.000
_cell.length_b   1.000
_cell.length_c   1.000
_cell.angle_alpha   90.00
_cell.angle_beta   90.00
_cell.angle_gamma   90.00
#
_symmetry.space_group_name_H-M   'P 1'
#
loop_
_entity.id
_entity.type
_entity.pdbx_description
1 polymer ?
#
loop_
_entity_poly.entity_id
_entity_poly.type
_entity_poly.pdbx_seq_one_letter_code
_entity_poly.pdbx_strand_id
1 'polypeptide(L)'
;AGCAIGAVAPEITGRDTLGNPIKLSDFRGKYVIVDFWDSYCHWCREETPWLRKALEAFKGKNFTILGVSDDRKKELWLAAIKEDHSNWDHLLLPPKTDIFTTYCIKGIPHLILVGPDGKILAKEMRHEELTDVPAKFIK
;
A
#
# COMPACT_ATOMS: atom_id res chain seq x y z
N ALA A 1 -1.67 4.75 19.37
CA ALA A 1 -2.78 5.11 18.56
C ALA A 1 -2.90 4.21 17.33
N GLY A 2 -3.72 4.61 16.34
CA GLY A 2 -4.04 3.78 15.18
C GLY A 2 -2.88 3.43 14.25
N CYS A 3 -1.70 3.98 14.43
CA CYS A 3 -0.54 3.71 13.59
C CYS A 3 0.47 2.76 14.24
N ALA A 4 0.18 2.24 15.42
CA ALA A 4 1.11 1.36 16.13
C ALA A 4 1.03 -0.08 15.63
N ILE A 5 2.15 -0.79 15.67
CA ILE A 5 2.16 -2.24 15.43
C ILE A 5 1.24 -2.91 16.43
N GLY A 6 0.38 -3.80 15.95
CA GLY A 6 -0.62 -4.50 16.76
C GLY A 6 -1.99 -3.82 16.77
N ALA A 7 -2.06 -2.54 16.40
CA ALA A 7 -3.34 -1.84 16.29
C ALA A 7 -4.06 -2.23 15.00
N VAL A 8 -5.38 -2.17 15.00
CA VAL A 8 -6.16 -2.33 13.77
C VAL A 8 -5.89 -1.13 12.88
N ALA A 9 -5.49 -1.40 11.64
CA ALA A 9 -5.20 -0.33 10.68
C ALA A 9 -6.47 0.48 10.43
N PRO A 10 -6.41 1.81 10.58
CA PRO A 10 -7.57 2.67 10.30
C PRO A 10 -8.07 2.48 8.87
N GLU A 11 -9.37 2.61 8.68
CA GLU A 11 -9.98 2.46 7.35
C GLU A 11 -9.43 3.50 6.38
N ILE A 12 -9.22 3.06 5.16
CA ILE A 12 -8.81 3.92 4.04
C ILE A 12 -9.86 3.73 2.95
N THR A 13 -10.45 4.81 2.48
CA THR A 13 -11.44 4.77 1.41
C THR A 13 -11.02 5.67 0.26
N GLY A 14 -11.37 5.26 -0.94
CA GLY A 14 -11.07 6.01 -2.15
C GLY A 14 -11.68 5.37 -3.38
N ARG A 15 -11.06 5.62 -4.54
CA ARG A 15 -11.50 5.08 -5.83
C ARG A 15 -10.37 4.26 -6.45
N ASP A 16 -10.73 3.17 -7.11
CA ASP A 16 -9.75 2.37 -7.86
C ASP A 16 -9.50 3.01 -9.24
N THR A 17 -8.69 2.33 -10.07
CA THR A 17 -8.32 2.86 -11.38
C THR A 17 -9.50 2.95 -12.35
N LEU A 18 -10.58 2.25 -12.08
CA LEU A 18 -11.81 2.28 -12.89
C LEU A 18 -12.84 3.26 -12.32
N GLY A 19 -12.53 3.92 -11.20
CA GLY A 19 -13.43 4.86 -10.56
C GLY A 19 -14.41 4.23 -9.59
N ASN A 20 -14.28 2.94 -9.30
CA ASN A 20 -15.14 2.25 -8.34
C ASN A 20 -14.69 2.49 -6.90
N PRO A 21 -15.62 2.49 -5.93
CA PRO A 21 -15.23 2.58 -4.53
C PRO A 21 -14.35 1.40 -4.13
N ILE A 22 -13.32 1.70 -3.34
CA ILE A 22 -12.41 0.69 -2.80
C ILE A 22 -12.00 1.12 -1.40
N LYS A 23 -11.79 0.16 -0.50
CA LYS A 23 -11.37 0.44 0.87
C LYS A 23 -10.43 -0.64 1.37
N LEU A 24 -9.59 -0.28 2.35
CA LEU A 24 -8.62 -1.22 2.91
C LEU A 24 -9.30 -2.48 3.47
N SER A 25 -10.44 -2.34 4.12
CA SER A 25 -11.14 -3.49 4.70
C SER A 25 -11.65 -4.50 3.67
N ASP A 26 -11.67 -4.14 2.39
CA ASP A 26 -11.99 -5.09 1.31
C ASP A 26 -10.95 -6.22 1.23
N PHE A 27 -9.78 -6.01 1.82
CA PHE A 27 -8.66 -6.96 1.75
C PHE A 27 -8.50 -7.81 3.01
N ARG A 28 -9.51 -7.82 3.89
CA ARG A 28 -9.48 -8.70 5.06
C ARG A 28 -9.36 -10.16 4.62
N GLY A 29 -8.60 -10.93 5.39
CA GLY A 29 -8.28 -12.31 5.04
C GLY A 29 -6.96 -12.46 4.30
N LYS A 30 -6.35 -11.34 3.91
CA LYS A 30 -5.07 -11.35 3.19
C LYS A 30 -4.02 -10.56 3.94
N TYR A 31 -2.75 -10.92 3.75
CA TYR A 31 -1.63 -10.05 4.10
C TYR A 31 -1.52 -8.97 3.02
N VAL A 32 -1.49 -7.72 3.43
CA VAL A 32 -1.50 -6.59 2.49
C VAL A 32 -0.32 -5.68 2.79
N ILE A 33 0.53 -5.46 1.78
CA ILE A 33 1.47 -4.34 1.85
C ILE A 33 0.69 -3.10 1.39
N VAL A 34 0.56 -2.13 2.29
CA VAL A 34 -0.04 -0.84 1.95
C VAL A 34 1.10 0.12 1.61
N ASP A 35 1.11 0.57 0.37
CA ASP A 35 2.15 1.41 -0.20
C ASP A 35 1.62 2.83 -0.36
N PHE A 36 2.02 3.72 0.55
CA PHE A 36 1.66 5.14 0.47
C PHE A 36 2.66 5.83 -0.44
N TRP A 37 2.16 6.35 -1.56
CA TRP A 37 3.01 6.90 -2.62
C TRP A 37 2.27 7.99 -3.40
N ASP A 38 2.97 8.66 -4.31
CA ASP A 38 2.32 9.43 -5.36
C ASP A 38 3.21 9.46 -6.61
N SER A 39 2.66 9.96 -7.71
CA SER A 39 3.35 9.96 -9.01
C SER A 39 4.57 10.89 -9.05
N TYR A 40 4.65 11.85 -8.15
CA TYR A 40 5.76 12.80 -8.07
C TYR A 40 6.89 12.30 -7.18
N CYS A 41 6.68 11.23 -6.46
CA CYS A 41 7.64 10.73 -5.48
C CYS A 41 8.62 9.76 -6.17
N HIS A 42 9.80 10.27 -6.50
CA HIS A 42 10.85 9.45 -7.12
C HIS A 42 11.20 8.22 -6.29
N TRP A 43 11.43 8.40 -4.99
CA TRP A 43 11.82 7.31 -4.10
C TRP A 43 10.69 6.29 -3.90
N CYS A 44 9.43 6.73 -3.99
CA CYS A 44 8.29 5.80 -3.98
C CYS A 44 8.32 4.89 -5.20
N ARG A 45 8.57 5.48 -6.37
CA ARG A 45 8.57 4.74 -7.63
C ARG A 45 9.78 3.80 -7.72
N GLU A 46 10.87 4.12 -7.03
CA GLU A 46 12.04 3.25 -6.93
C GLU A 46 11.75 1.97 -6.13
N GLU A 47 10.72 1.95 -5.29
CA GLU A 47 10.32 0.75 -4.55
C GLU A 47 9.54 -0.25 -5.42
N THR A 48 9.05 0.17 -6.57
CA THR A 48 8.20 -0.69 -7.43
C THR A 48 8.84 -2.02 -7.81
N PRO A 49 10.12 -2.09 -8.20
CA PRO A 49 10.73 -3.40 -8.49
C PRO A 49 10.74 -4.32 -7.28
N TRP A 50 10.93 -3.77 -6.08
CA TRP A 50 10.93 -4.56 -4.84
C TRP A 50 9.53 -5.07 -4.51
N LEU A 51 8.51 -4.27 -4.79
CA LEU A 51 7.10 -4.68 -4.64
C LEU A 51 6.75 -5.80 -5.63
N ARG A 52 7.22 -5.71 -6.88
CA ARG A 52 7.02 -6.78 -7.84
C ARG A 52 7.67 -8.09 -7.39
N LYS A 53 8.86 -8.01 -6.79
CA LYS A 53 9.54 -9.19 -6.24
C LYS A 53 8.74 -9.81 -5.11
N ALA A 54 8.17 -9.00 -4.23
CA ALA A 54 7.32 -9.49 -3.15
C ALA A 54 6.08 -10.18 -3.70
N LEU A 55 5.43 -9.57 -4.68
CA LEU A 55 4.24 -10.13 -5.29
C LEU A 55 4.53 -11.49 -5.91
N GLU A 56 5.67 -11.64 -6.59
CA GLU A 56 6.10 -12.91 -7.17
C GLU A 56 6.45 -13.94 -6.10
N ALA A 57 7.16 -13.52 -5.05
CA ALA A 57 7.59 -14.41 -3.97
C ALA A 57 6.39 -15.05 -3.24
N PHE A 58 5.29 -14.33 -3.12
CA PHE A 58 4.10 -14.81 -2.41
C PHE A 58 2.95 -15.19 -3.33
N LYS A 59 3.24 -15.41 -4.60
CA LYS A 59 2.25 -15.86 -5.57
C LYS A 59 1.60 -17.15 -5.10
N GLY A 60 0.28 -17.21 -5.19
CA GLY A 60 -0.48 -18.36 -4.70
C GLY A 60 -0.70 -18.38 -3.19
N LYS A 61 -0.14 -17.42 -2.49
CA LYS A 61 -0.38 -17.21 -1.05
C LYS A 61 -1.45 -16.14 -0.86
N ASN A 62 -1.89 -15.98 0.38
CA ASN A 62 -2.90 -15.00 0.74
C ASN A 62 -2.26 -13.61 0.89
N PHE A 63 -1.77 -13.06 -0.20
CA PHE A 63 -0.98 -11.82 -0.19
C PHE A 63 -1.38 -10.91 -1.34
N THR A 64 -1.42 -9.62 -1.08
CA THR A 64 -1.61 -8.61 -2.11
C THR A 64 -0.92 -7.30 -1.72
N ILE A 65 -0.94 -6.36 -2.66
CA ILE A 65 -0.41 -5.01 -2.47
C ILE A 65 -1.54 -4.04 -2.77
N LEU A 66 -1.68 -3.01 -1.95
CA LEU A 66 -2.60 -1.91 -2.18
C LEU A 66 -1.79 -0.62 -2.21
N GLY A 67 -1.68 -0.01 -3.38
CA GLY A 67 -1.08 1.32 -3.52
C GLY A 67 -2.11 2.37 -3.10
N VAL A 68 -1.71 3.29 -2.23
CA VAL A 68 -2.58 4.36 -1.74
C VAL A 68 -1.92 5.69 -2.07
N SER A 69 -2.55 6.45 -2.95
CA SER A 69 -2.01 7.71 -3.46
C SER A 69 -2.90 8.89 -3.11
N ASP A 70 -2.27 10.02 -2.85
CA ASP A 70 -2.96 11.30 -2.69
C ASP A 70 -2.77 12.21 -3.92
N ASP A 71 -2.45 11.64 -5.07
CA ASP A 71 -2.32 12.42 -6.31
C ASP A 71 -3.56 13.28 -6.53
N ARG A 72 -3.33 14.54 -6.91
CA ARG A 72 -4.43 15.46 -7.21
C ARG A 72 -4.92 15.35 -8.64
N LYS A 73 -4.06 14.85 -9.54
CA LYS A 73 -4.37 14.67 -10.95
C LYS A 73 -4.43 13.19 -11.29
N LYS A 74 -5.63 12.71 -11.49
CA LYS A 74 -5.88 11.30 -11.77
C LYS A 74 -5.07 10.79 -12.97
N GLU A 75 -4.94 11.61 -14.01
CA GLU A 75 -4.22 11.22 -15.23
C GLU A 75 -2.73 10.97 -14.97
N LEU A 76 -2.11 11.71 -14.04
CA LEU A 76 -0.71 11.50 -13.69
C LEU A 76 -0.54 10.22 -12.86
N TRP A 77 -1.49 9.95 -11.98
CA TRP A 77 -1.54 8.72 -11.19
C TRP A 77 -1.65 7.50 -12.10
N LEU A 78 -2.60 7.51 -13.04
CA LEU A 78 -2.80 6.41 -13.99
C LEU A 78 -1.58 6.21 -14.87
N ALA A 79 -0.97 7.30 -15.34
CA ALA A 79 0.23 7.24 -16.17
C ALA A 79 1.41 6.59 -15.42
N ALA A 80 1.61 6.96 -14.16
CA ALA A 80 2.67 6.40 -13.33
C ALA A 80 2.47 4.91 -13.08
N ILE A 81 1.25 4.49 -12.78
CA ILE A 81 0.91 3.08 -12.58
C ILE A 81 1.27 2.26 -13.82
N LYS A 82 0.90 2.77 -14.99
CA LYS A 82 1.16 2.10 -16.26
C LYS A 82 2.66 2.06 -16.56
N GLU A 83 3.33 3.19 -16.41
CA GLU A 83 4.77 3.32 -16.70
C GLU A 83 5.60 2.41 -15.81
N ASP A 84 5.25 2.32 -14.53
CA ASP A 84 5.99 1.50 -13.56
C ASP A 84 5.58 0.03 -13.56
N HIS A 85 4.59 -0.35 -14.35
CA HIS A 85 4.04 -1.71 -14.39
C HIS A 85 3.68 -2.21 -12.98
N SER A 86 3.06 -1.33 -12.18
CA SER A 86 2.62 -1.69 -10.84
C SER A 86 1.25 -2.36 -10.91
N ASN A 87 1.26 -3.63 -11.28
CA ASN A 87 0.07 -4.43 -11.60
C ASN A 87 -0.55 -5.03 -10.34
N TRP A 88 -1.03 -4.17 -9.45
CA TRP A 88 -1.75 -4.54 -8.24
C TRP A 88 -2.87 -3.53 -7.99
N ASP A 89 -3.59 -3.70 -6.90
CA ASP A 89 -4.70 -2.82 -6.60
C ASP A 89 -4.19 -1.44 -6.18
N HIS A 90 -4.88 -0.41 -6.66
CA HIS A 90 -4.56 0.98 -6.38
C HIS A 90 -5.79 1.75 -5.94
N LEU A 91 -5.60 2.58 -4.93
CA LEU A 91 -6.63 3.42 -4.34
C LEU A 91 -6.17 4.88 -4.43
N LEU A 92 -6.97 5.71 -5.05
CA LEU A 92 -6.75 7.16 -5.06
C LEU A 92 -7.58 7.78 -3.94
N LEU A 93 -6.89 8.48 -3.04
CA LEU A 93 -7.54 9.15 -1.92
C LEU A 93 -8.37 10.34 -2.39
N PRO A 94 -9.48 10.64 -1.71
CA PRO A 94 -10.24 11.85 -2.02
C PRO A 94 -9.42 13.08 -1.61
N PRO A 95 -9.75 14.27 -2.19
CA PRO A 95 -9.16 15.51 -1.73
C PRO A 95 -9.46 15.73 -0.24
N LYS A 96 -8.61 16.44 0.45
CA LYS A 96 -8.82 16.81 1.87
C LYS A 96 -8.95 15.59 2.79
N THR A 97 -8.10 14.60 2.57
CA THR A 97 -8.03 13.44 3.47
C THR A 97 -7.04 13.72 4.60
N ASP A 98 -7.28 13.09 5.75
CA ASP A 98 -6.36 13.15 6.90
C ASP A 98 -5.61 11.83 7.09
N ILE A 99 -5.61 10.96 6.09
CA ILE A 99 -5.02 9.61 6.18
C ILE A 99 -3.54 9.66 6.58
N PHE A 100 -2.77 10.60 6.04
CA PHE A 100 -1.35 10.68 6.40
C PHE A 100 -1.16 11.00 7.86
N THR A 101 -1.97 11.89 8.43
CA THR A 101 -1.94 12.20 9.86
C THR A 101 -2.38 10.98 10.68
N THR A 102 -3.46 10.34 10.26
CA THR A 102 -4.03 9.17 10.94
C THR A 102 -3.01 8.02 11.03
N TYR A 103 -2.24 7.81 9.97
CA TYR A 103 -1.21 6.77 9.93
C TYR A 103 0.16 7.25 10.43
N CYS A 104 0.26 8.45 10.98
CA CYS A 104 1.51 9.03 11.51
C CYS A 104 2.61 9.09 10.44
N ILE A 105 2.21 9.33 9.19
CA ILE A 105 3.14 9.38 8.06
C ILE A 105 3.78 10.75 8.01
N LYS A 106 5.11 10.80 8.11
CA LYS A 106 5.87 12.04 8.05
C LYS A 106 6.47 12.30 6.68
N GLY A 107 6.51 11.28 5.85
CA GLY A 107 7.01 11.38 4.48
C GLY A 107 6.78 10.07 3.74
N ILE A 108 6.85 10.13 2.43
CA ILE A 108 6.73 8.95 1.57
C ILE A 108 8.06 8.71 0.84
N PRO A 109 8.38 7.46 0.47
CA PRO A 109 7.54 6.27 0.58
C PRO A 109 7.33 5.84 2.04
N HIS A 110 6.14 5.31 2.31
CA HIS A 110 5.81 4.74 3.61
C HIS A 110 5.07 3.43 3.34
N LEU A 111 5.66 2.32 3.74
CA LEU A 111 5.13 0.98 3.42
C LEU A 111 4.95 0.19 4.71
N ILE A 112 3.73 -0.31 4.89
CA ILE A 112 3.37 -1.09 6.07
C ILE A 112 2.84 -2.45 5.64
N LEU A 113 2.85 -3.40 6.57
CA LEU A 113 2.23 -4.71 6.38
C LEU A 113 1.02 -4.82 7.30
N VAL A 114 -0.13 -5.14 6.70
CA VAL A 114 -1.37 -5.37 7.44
C VAL A 114 -1.74 -6.84 7.33
N GLY A 115 -2.02 -7.49 8.46
CA GLY A 115 -2.37 -8.89 8.49
C GLY A 115 -3.81 -9.18 8.09
N PRO A 116 -4.18 -10.48 7.98
CA PRO A 116 -5.52 -10.88 7.56
C PRO A 116 -6.63 -10.38 8.48
N ASP A 117 -6.33 -10.14 9.76
CA ASP A 117 -7.29 -9.61 10.72
C ASP A 117 -7.34 -8.07 10.72
N GLY A 118 -6.54 -7.43 9.86
CA GLY A 118 -6.49 -5.97 9.76
C GLY A 118 -5.52 -5.28 10.70
N LYS A 119 -4.73 -6.02 11.45
CA LYS A 119 -3.74 -5.42 12.36
C LYS A 119 -2.45 -5.10 11.64
N ILE A 120 -1.83 -4.00 12.02
CA ILE A 120 -0.53 -3.59 11.49
C ILE A 120 0.54 -4.53 12.06
N LEU A 121 1.26 -5.21 11.18
CA LEU A 121 2.30 -6.17 11.56
C LEU A 121 3.70 -5.59 11.45
N ALA A 122 3.92 -4.65 10.55
CA ALA A 122 5.23 -4.02 10.32
C ALA A 122 5.05 -2.65 9.69
N LYS A 123 6.05 -1.79 9.89
CA LYS A 123 6.04 -0.42 9.37
C LYS A 123 7.40 -0.07 8.79
N GLU A 124 7.42 0.97 7.96
CA GLU A 124 8.64 1.57 7.42
C GLU A 124 9.56 0.56 6.72
N MET A 125 8.93 -0.37 6.00
CA MET A 125 9.69 -1.34 5.20
C MET A 125 10.25 -0.69 3.95
N ARG A 126 11.43 -1.16 3.52
CA ARG A 126 12.09 -0.70 2.30
C ARG A 126 12.82 -1.86 1.63
N HIS A 127 12.86 -1.84 0.30
CA HIS A 127 13.71 -2.74 -0.50
C HIS A 127 13.46 -4.22 -0.15
N GLU A 128 14.51 -4.96 0.20
CA GLU A 128 14.41 -6.39 0.52
C GLU A 128 13.44 -6.69 1.64
N GLU A 129 13.23 -5.74 2.54
CA GLU A 129 12.30 -5.92 3.65
C GLU A 129 10.87 -6.18 3.17
N LEU A 130 10.53 -5.70 1.98
CA LEU A 130 9.19 -5.91 1.40
C LEU A 130 8.92 -7.40 1.12
N THR A 131 9.94 -8.21 1.03
CA THR A 131 9.83 -9.67 0.93
C THR A 131 10.19 -10.33 2.26
N ASP A 132 11.31 -9.94 2.85
CA ASP A 132 11.85 -10.62 4.04
C ASP A 132 10.96 -10.48 5.26
N VAL A 133 10.34 -9.32 5.46
CA VAL A 133 9.46 -9.10 6.62
C VAL A 133 8.15 -9.88 6.50
N PRO A 134 7.40 -9.76 5.38
CA PRO A 134 6.20 -10.58 5.23
C PRO A 134 6.47 -12.09 5.31
N ALA A 135 7.64 -12.54 4.86
CA ALA A 135 8.00 -13.96 4.92
C ALA A 135 7.99 -14.52 6.35
N LYS A 136 8.16 -13.67 7.35
CA LYS A 136 8.11 -14.10 8.76
C LYS A 136 6.70 -14.47 9.19
N PHE A 137 5.69 -13.99 8.50
CA PHE A 137 4.28 -14.22 8.83
C PHE A 137 3.59 -15.17 7.86
N ILE A 138 3.91 -15.08 6.58
CA ILE A 138 3.25 -15.84 5.52
C ILE A 138 3.87 -17.23 5.42
N LYS A 139 3.07 -18.24 5.62
CA LYS A 139 3.49 -19.63 5.47
C LYS A 139 2.98 -20.17 4.12
#